data_6b94052d5aea73dc45389ca60735ea0f
#
_entry.id   6b94052d5aea73dc45389ca60735ea0f
#
_cell.length_a   1.000
_cell.length_b   1.000
_cell.length_c   1.000
_cell.angle_alpha   90.00
_cell.angle_beta   90.00
_cell.angle_gamma   90.00
#
_symmetry.space_group_name_H-M   'P 1'
#
loop_
_entity.id
_entity.type
_entity.pdbx_description
1 polymer ?
#
loop_
_entity_poly.entity_id
_entity_poly.type
_entity_poly.pdbx_seq_one_letter_code
_entity_poly.pdbx_strand_id
1 'polypeptide(L)'
;MENRKWLDGQAYADLVSLCQFLPGPASSQVGMAIGLSRGGFAGALLAWLGFTLPSAILLILFGLQFHHFQGSFGSWLHGLKLVSVAVVAQAILAMGKPQFSDWRKTALAAASAGAAIGFPSLWMQIAIIASGGLSGLVLLDSHRMLPSEPIRNIPGRKTGLFLLSSFFFLLAALPVIASLSGSYPLRLFDSFYRAGALVFGGGHVVLPLLQSQVVPNGWVSNSEFLAGYGAAQAVPGPLFTFAAFLGAVSSGTPSGWTGAAIALVAIFLPSFLLVAGILPFWNDLRLIPPVQRIMKGINSAVLGLLIAAFWNPVCTSSIRSEFDVMLAAAAFLLLLKLPSWAVVLSTVLIAGIFKF
;
A
#
# COMPACT_ATOMS: atom_id res chain seq x y z
N MET A 1 -20.10 13.05 5.97
CA MET A 1 -20.93 11.87 6.29
C MET A 1 -22.11 12.22 7.17
N GLU A 2 -21.94 13.07 8.15
CA GLU A 2 -22.99 13.50 9.09
C GLU A 2 -24.22 14.12 8.38
N ASN A 3 -24.04 14.92 7.35
CA ASN A 3 -25.14 15.60 6.65
C ASN A 3 -25.97 14.71 5.72
N ARG A 4 -25.50 13.52 5.30
CA ARG A 4 -26.23 12.65 4.35
C ARG A 4 -26.73 11.33 4.96
N LYS A 5 -26.38 11.03 6.22
CA LYS A 5 -26.79 9.83 6.98
C LYS A 5 -26.70 8.52 6.15
N TRP A 6 -25.66 8.35 5.35
CA TRP A 6 -25.50 7.18 4.48
C TRP A 6 -25.22 5.90 5.27
N LEU A 7 -24.50 6.02 6.38
CA LEU A 7 -24.25 4.98 7.37
C LEU A 7 -24.32 5.64 8.75
N ASP A 8 -24.76 4.89 9.74
CA ASP A 8 -24.59 5.30 11.13
C ASP A 8 -23.11 5.22 11.54
N GLY A 9 -22.76 5.84 12.66
CA GLY A 9 -21.37 5.91 13.12
C GLY A 9 -20.78 4.53 13.43
N GLN A 10 -21.61 3.60 13.87
CA GLN A 10 -21.17 2.26 14.23
C GLN A 10 -20.93 1.37 13.00
N ALA A 11 -21.85 1.40 12.03
CA ALA A 11 -21.66 0.71 10.74
C ALA A 11 -20.44 1.24 9.97
N TYR A 12 -20.17 2.54 10.06
CA TYR A 12 -18.96 3.12 9.49
C TYR A 12 -17.69 2.61 10.19
N ALA A 13 -17.67 2.60 11.53
CA ALA A 13 -16.53 2.09 12.29
C ALA A 13 -16.27 0.60 12.00
N ASP A 14 -17.30 -0.19 11.82
CA ASP A 14 -17.22 -1.59 11.44
C ASP A 14 -16.65 -1.78 10.03
N LEU A 15 -17.08 -0.97 9.07
CA LEU A 15 -16.52 -0.97 7.72
C LEU A 15 -15.02 -0.59 7.71
N VAL A 16 -14.64 0.43 8.48
CA VAL A 16 -13.23 0.81 8.64
C VAL A 16 -12.45 -0.34 9.26
N SER A 17 -13.00 -1.00 10.28
CA SER A 17 -12.37 -2.16 10.92
C SER A 17 -12.18 -3.30 9.92
N LEU A 18 -13.22 -3.65 9.14
CA LEU A 18 -13.09 -4.64 8.06
C LEU A 18 -11.95 -4.30 7.11
N CYS A 19 -11.93 -3.07 6.59
CA CYS A 19 -10.93 -2.65 5.61
C CYS A 19 -9.51 -2.57 6.20
N GLN A 20 -9.35 -2.42 7.52
CA GLN A 20 -8.07 -2.51 8.20
C GLN A 20 -7.60 -3.97 8.40
N PHE A 21 -8.53 -4.93 8.42
CA PHE A 21 -8.22 -6.36 8.45
C PHE A 21 -7.85 -6.92 7.07
N LEU A 22 -8.40 -6.37 5.99
CA LEU A 22 -8.14 -6.83 4.64
C LEU A 22 -6.80 -6.33 4.11
N PRO A 23 -6.10 -7.12 3.28
CA PRO A 23 -4.98 -6.58 2.53
C PRO A 23 -5.48 -5.57 1.49
N GLY A 24 -4.72 -4.49 1.32
CA GLY A 24 -5.03 -3.44 0.35
C GLY A 24 -5.11 -2.04 0.95
N PRO A 25 -5.47 -1.03 0.13
CA PRO A 25 -5.61 0.36 0.55
C PRO A 25 -6.92 0.57 1.32
N ALA A 26 -6.88 0.52 2.65
CA ALA A 26 -8.06 0.60 3.52
C ALA A 26 -8.98 1.79 3.20
N SER A 27 -8.43 2.97 2.89
CA SER A 27 -9.23 4.15 2.52
C SER A 27 -10.06 3.95 1.25
N SER A 28 -9.47 3.34 0.21
CA SER A 28 -10.17 2.99 -1.03
C SER A 28 -11.17 1.88 -0.80
N GLN A 29 -10.82 0.88 0.01
CA GLN A 29 -11.70 -0.24 0.35
C GLN A 29 -12.95 0.25 1.09
N VAL A 30 -12.83 1.21 2.02
CA VAL A 30 -13.98 1.84 2.69
C VAL A 30 -14.87 2.54 1.66
N GLY A 31 -14.28 3.32 0.75
CA GLY A 31 -15.01 3.96 -0.35
C GLY A 31 -15.74 2.96 -1.24
N MET A 32 -15.05 1.87 -1.65
CA MET A 32 -15.64 0.78 -2.43
C MET A 32 -16.80 0.08 -1.69
N ALA A 33 -16.64 -0.20 -0.40
CA ALA A 33 -17.65 -0.85 0.43
C ALA A 33 -18.90 0.01 0.59
N ILE A 34 -18.74 1.32 0.80
CA ILE A 34 -19.84 2.29 0.83
C ILE A 34 -20.54 2.35 -0.53
N GLY A 35 -19.75 2.47 -1.61
CA GLY A 35 -20.28 2.44 -2.97
C GLY A 35 -21.06 1.17 -3.27
N LEU A 36 -20.52 0.01 -2.86
CA LEU A 36 -21.14 -1.30 -3.01
C LEU A 36 -22.49 -1.38 -2.28
N SER A 37 -22.56 -0.90 -1.04
CA SER A 37 -23.79 -0.91 -0.23
C SER A 37 -24.87 0.03 -0.77
N ARG A 38 -24.51 1.05 -1.55
CA ARG A 38 -25.44 2.07 -2.08
C ARG A 38 -25.85 1.82 -3.52
N GLY A 39 -24.94 1.36 -4.36
CA GLY A 39 -25.18 1.21 -5.80
C GLY A 39 -24.62 -0.10 -6.39
N GLY A 40 -24.44 -1.14 -5.55
CA GLY A 40 -23.91 -2.41 -6.00
C GLY A 40 -22.48 -2.28 -6.58
N PHE A 41 -22.11 -3.18 -7.47
CA PHE A 41 -20.77 -3.19 -8.10
C PHE A 41 -20.47 -1.89 -8.88
N ALA A 42 -21.48 -1.31 -9.55
CA ALA A 42 -21.32 -0.03 -10.24
C ALA A 42 -21.01 1.10 -9.26
N GLY A 43 -21.70 1.13 -8.10
CA GLY A 43 -21.42 2.09 -7.04
C GLY A 43 -20.00 1.94 -6.48
N ALA A 44 -19.51 0.72 -6.28
CA ALA A 44 -18.14 0.47 -5.84
C ALA A 44 -17.11 0.97 -6.86
N LEU A 45 -17.34 0.69 -8.16
CA LEU A 45 -16.49 1.14 -9.24
C LEU A 45 -16.44 2.67 -9.34
N LEU A 46 -17.59 3.33 -9.30
CA LEU A 46 -17.69 4.79 -9.37
C LEU A 46 -17.02 5.47 -8.16
N ALA A 47 -17.18 4.91 -6.96
CA ALA A 47 -16.50 5.41 -5.77
C ALA A 47 -14.99 5.29 -5.88
N TRP A 48 -14.50 4.16 -6.40
CA TRP A 48 -13.07 3.96 -6.67
C TRP A 48 -12.53 4.91 -7.74
N LEU A 49 -13.22 5.03 -8.88
CA LEU A 49 -12.83 5.93 -9.97
C LEU A 49 -12.75 7.39 -9.48
N GLY A 50 -13.79 7.87 -8.79
CA GLY A 50 -13.82 9.25 -8.29
C GLY A 50 -12.71 9.56 -7.28
N PHE A 51 -12.30 8.57 -6.46
CA PHE A 51 -11.23 8.76 -5.48
C PHE A 51 -9.83 8.57 -6.06
N THR A 52 -9.70 7.77 -7.12
CA THR A 52 -8.40 7.28 -7.64
C THR A 52 -7.96 8.01 -8.90
N LEU A 53 -8.87 8.29 -9.85
CA LEU A 53 -8.51 8.83 -11.16
C LEU A 53 -7.79 10.19 -11.11
N PRO A 54 -8.21 11.18 -10.30
CA PRO A 54 -7.51 12.46 -10.30
C PRO A 54 -6.04 12.33 -9.96
N SER A 55 -5.72 11.55 -8.91
CA SER A 55 -4.35 11.31 -8.49
C SER A 55 -3.58 10.42 -9.46
N ALA A 56 -4.22 9.41 -10.04
CA ALA A 56 -3.60 8.55 -11.04
C ALA A 56 -3.19 9.34 -12.29
N ILE A 57 -4.07 10.21 -12.81
CA ILE A 57 -3.77 11.04 -13.98
C ILE A 57 -2.58 11.97 -13.70
N LEU A 58 -2.56 12.64 -12.55
CA LEU A 58 -1.43 13.51 -12.18
C LEU A 58 -0.12 12.73 -12.10
N LEU A 59 -0.13 11.54 -11.52
CA LEU A 59 1.05 10.68 -11.40
C LEU A 59 1.49 10.09 -12.74
N ILE A 60 0.57 9.79 -13.65
CA ILE A 60 0.90 9.37 -15.03
C ILE A 60 1.57 10.53 -15.77
N LEU A 61 1.00 11.72 -15.72
CA LEU A 61 1.57 12.89 -16.37
C LEU A 61 2.96 13.21 -15.82
N PHE A 62 3.16 13.13 -14.50
CA PHE A 62 4.48 13.25 -13.90
C PHE A 62 5.43 12.16 -14.40
N GLY A 63 4.98 10.90 -14.49
CA GLY A 63 5.77 9.78 -15.02
C GLY A 63 6.20 9.99 -16.47
N LEU A 64 5.29 10.42 -17.34
CA LEU A 64 5.59 10.69 -18.75
C LEU A 64 6.64 11.79 -18.94
N GLN A 65 6.68 12.78 -18.04
CA GLN A 65 7.64 13.87 -18.08
C GLN A 65 8.91 13.58 -17.25
N PHE A 66 8.95 12.48 -16.53
CA PHE A 66 10.00 12.21 -15.53
C PHE A 66 11.42 12.31 -16.11
N HIS A 67 11.66 11.69 -17.28
CA HIS A 67 12.97 11.70 -17.92
C HIS A 67 13.40 13.10 -18.39
N HIS A 68 12.47 13.97 -18.76
CA HIS A 68 12.77 15.37 -19.09
C HIS A 68 13.19 16.17 -17.85
N PHE A 69 12.63 15.82 -16.67
CA PHE A 69 12.99 16.48 -15.41
C PHE A 69 14.36 16.04 -14.87
N GLN A 70 14.83 14.84 -15.18
CA GLN A 70 16.12 14.34 -14.66
C GLN A 70 17.32 15.24 -15.03
N GLY A 71 17.37 15.78 -16.23
CA GLY A 71 18.46 16.64 -16.70
C GLY A 71 18.47 18.04 -16.10
N SER A 72 17.30 18.66 -15.95
CA SER A 72 17.17 20.08 -15.55
C SER A 72 16.79 20.29 -14.09
N PHE A 73 16.22 19.29 -13.44
CA PHE A 73 15.61 19.36 -12.11
C PHE A 73 16.10 18.27 -11.15
N GLY A 74 17.35 17.82 -11.32
CA GLY A 74 17.92 16.73 -10.49
C GLY A 74 17.81 16.98 -8.98
N SER A 75 18.07 18.22 -8.53
CA SER A 75 17.95 18.60 -7.12
C SER A 75 16.49 18.54 -6.60
N TRP A 76 15.52 18.90 -7.44
CA TRP A 76 14.09 18.79 -7.10
C TRP A 76 13.66 17.34 -6.92
N LEU A 77 14.14 16.46 -7.81
CA LEU A 77 13.91 15.02 -7.70
C LEU A 77 14.60 14.42 -6.47
N HIS A 78 15.78 14.96 -6.07
CA HIS A 78 16.42 14.59 -4.82
C HIS A 78 15.57 14.96 -3.60
N GLY A 79 14.95 16.16 -3.60
CA GLY A 79 14.00 16.56 -2.59
C GLY A 79 12.83 15.59 -2.41
N LEU A 80 12.28 15.04 -3.50
CA LEU A 80 11.23 14.01 -3.44
C LEU A 80 11.71 12.72 -2.75
N LYS A 81 12.97 12.32 -2.96
CA LYS A 81 13.55 11.16 -2.27
C LYS A 81 13.71 11.42 -0.78
N LEU A 82 14.15 12.61 -0.37
CA LEU A 82 14.28 13.00 1.04
C LEU A 82 12.92 13.02 1.76
N VAL A 83 11.88 13.50 1.08
CA VAL A 83 10.50 13.40 1.59
C VAL A 83 10.11 11.94 1.82
N SER A 84 10.50 11.03 0.94
CA SER A 84 10.20 9.60 1.12
C SER A 84 10.78 9.05 2.41
N VAL A 85 11.97 9.48 2.82
CA VAL A 85 12.57 9.15 4.13
C VAL A 85 11.66 9.62 5.26
N ALA A 86 11.25 10.89 5.25
CA ALA A 86 10.40 11.46 6.29
C ALA A 86 9.03 10.76 6.39
N VAL A 87 8.40 10.50 5.25
CA VAL A 87 7.08 9.86 5.18
C VAL A 87 7.13 8.40 5.66
N VAL A 88 8.15 7.64 5.26
CA VAL A 88 8.29 6.24 5.72
C VAL A 88 8.60 6.19 7.21
N ALA A 89 9.41 7.11 7.74
CA ALA A 89 9.65 7.24 9.18
C ALA A 89 8.34 7.54 9.94
N GLN A 90 7.50 8.45 9.42
CA GLN A 90 6.18 8.75 10.00
C GLN A 90 5.27 7.52 9.95
N ALA A 91 5.27 6.76 8.86
CA ALA A 91 4.47 5.55 8.74
C ALA A 91 4.89 4.48 9.76
N ILE A 92 6.20 4.28 9.95
CA ILE A 92 6.75 3.38 10.98
C ILE A 92 6.29 3.83 12.37
N LEU A 93 6.34 5.11 12.67
CA LEU A 93 5.88 5.65 13.95
C LEU A 93 4.38 5.42 14.15
N ALA A 94 3.56 5.71 13.14
CA ALA A 94 2.11 5.53 13.19
C ALA A 94 1.70 4.05 13.36
N MET A 95 2.31 3.15 12.59
CA MET A 95 2.07 1.71 12.67
C MET A 95 2.70 1.09 13.92
N GLY A 96 3.83 1.63 14.38
CA GLY A 96 4.58 1.12 15.53
C GLY A 96 3.88 1.38 16.87
N LYS A 97 3.22 2.53 17.04
CA LYS A 97 2.55 2.88 18.31
C LYS A 97 1.68 1.73 18.88
N PRO A 98 0.73 1.12 18.16
CA PRO A 98 -0.06 0.02 18.67
C PRO A 98 0.72 -1.31 18.78
N GLN A 99 1.85 -1.45 18.08
CA GLN A 99 2.66 -2.67 18.12
C GLN A 99 3.67 -2.65 19.29
N PHE A 100 4.27 -1.50 19.55
CA PHE A 100 5.29 -1.34 20.61
C PHE A 100 4.71 -1.36 22.04
N SER A 101 3.39 -1.37 22.20
CA SER A 101 2.74 -1.54 23.51
C SER A 101 2.84 -2.99 24.06
N ASP A 102 3.18 -3.97 23.20
CA ASP A 102 3.30 -5.39 23.55
C ASP A 102 4.66 -5.90 23.06
N TRP A 103 5.49 -6.39 24.00
CA TRP A 103 6.83 -6.86 23.69
C TRP A 103 6.85 -8.02 22.68
N ARG A 104 5.80 -8.88 22.67
CA ARG A 104 5.68 -10.02 21.72
C ARG A 104 5.53 -9.51 20.28
N LYS A 105 4.71 -8.46 20.08
CA LYS A 105 4.54 -7.82 18.78
C LYS A 105 5.81 -7.08 18.35
N THR A 106 6.48 -6.41 19.29
CA THR A 106 7.76 -5.73 19.05
C THR A 106 8.84 -6.73 18.64
N ALA A 107 8.95 -7.85 19.36
CA ALA A 107 9.90 -8.92 19.03
C ALA A 107 9.62 -9.52 17.63
N LEU A 108 8.35 -9.73 17.28
CA LEU A 108 7.96 -10.23 15.97
C LEU A 108 8.31 -9.23 14.87
N ALA A 109 8.08 -7.94 15.08
CA ALA A 109 8.48 -6.89 14.13
C ALA A 109 10.01 -6.82 13.97
N ALA A 110 10.77 -6.89 15.07
CA ALA A 110 12.23 -6.88 15.03
C ALA A 110 12.81 -8.12 14.30
N ALA A 111 12.29 -9.32 14.60
CA ALA A 111 12.70 -10.54 13.91
C ALA A 111 12.37 -10.48 12.41
N SER A 112 11.19 -9.95 12.05
CA SER A 112 10.78 -9.76 10.65
C SER A 112 11.68 -8.75 9.92
N ALA A 113 12.08 -7.66 10.58
CA ALA A 113 13.01 -6.68 10.04
C ALA A 113 14.39 -7.32 9.80
N GLY A 114 14.92 -8.05 10.79
CA GLY A 114 16.20 -8.75 10.66
C GLY A 114 16.20 -9.78 9.53
N ALA A 115 15.14 -10.57 9.41
CA ALA A 115 14.99 -11.55 8.33
C ALA A 115 14.92 -10.87 6.94
N ALA A 116 14.18 -9.77 6.82
CA ALA A 116 14.05 -9.03 5.57
C ALA A 116 15.36 -8.34 5.14
N ILE A 117 16.15 -7.84 6.09
CA ILE A 117 17.48 -7.25 5.82
C ILE A 117 18.48 -8.33 5.43
N GLY A 118 18.48 -9.47 6.14
CA GLY A 118 19.43 -10.57 5.88
C GLY A 118 19.16 -11.32 4.57
N PHE A 119 17.89 -11.41 4.15
CA PHE A 119 17.49 -12.17 2.97
C PHE A 119 16.49 -11.39 2.12
N PRO A 120 16.95 -10.35 1.37
CA PRO A 120 16.08 -9.47 0.59
C PRO A 120 15.53 -10.18 -0.65
N SER A 121 14.43 -10.90 -0.50
CA SER A 121 13.74 -11.56 -1.62
C SER A 121 12.23 -11.49 -1.45
N LEU A 122 11.49 -11.58 -2.58
CA LEU A 122 10.02 -11.62 -2.56
C LEU A 122 9.50 -12.82 -1.75
N TRP A 123 10.12 -14.00 -1.92
CA TRP A 123 9.72 -15.20 -1.21
C TRP A 123 9.89 -15.05 0.31
N MET A 124 10.96 -14.35 0.74
CA MET A 124 11.15 -14.05 2.16
C MET A 124 10.08 -13.11 2.69
N GLN A 125 9.64 -12.11 1.92
CA GLN A 125 8.54 -11.23 2.34
C GLN A 125 7.24 -12.03 2.54
N ILE A 126 6.91 -12.94 1.63
CA ILE A 126 5.75 -13.82 1.76
C ILE A 126 5.90 -14.72 3.00
N ALA A 127 7.07 -15.32 3.20
CA ALA A 127 7.36 -16.16 4.37
C ALA A 127 7.24 -15.38 5.68
N ILE A 128 7.71 -14.12 5.71
CA ILE A 128 7.59 -13.22 6.87
C ILE A 128 6.11 -12.93 7.18
N ILE A 129 5.29 -12.63 6.17
CA ILE A 129 3.86 -12.39 6.35
C ILE A 129 3.16 -13.65 6.87
N ALA A 130 3.44 -14.80 6.27
CA ALA A 130 2.85 -16.08 6.66
C ALA A 130 3.29 -16.49 8.09
N SER A 131 4.58 -16.42 8.40
CA SER A 131 5.10 -16.71 9.74
C SER A 131 4.58 -15.73 10.79
N GLY A 132 4.42 -14.46 10.42
CA GLY A 132 3.77 -13.44 11.25
C GLY A 132 2.35 -13.83 11.63
N GLY A 133 1.55 -14.28 10.67
CA GLY A 133 0.20 -14.80 10.92
C GLY A 133 0.18 -16.02 11.83
N LEU A 134 1.03 -17.00 11.58
CA LEU A 134 1.16 -18.22 12.40
C LEU A 134 1.63 -17.89 13.83
N SER A 135 2.64 -17.05 13.97
CA SER A 135 3.12 -16.59 15.27
C SER A 135 2.04 -15.82 16.03
N GLY A 136 1.27 -14.98 15.33
CA GLY A 136 0.13 -14.26 15.91
C GLY A 136 -0.92 -15.19 16.48
N LEU A 137 -1.21 -16.30 15.79
CA LEU A 137 -2.17 -17.30 16.24
C LEU A 137 -1.77 -17.93 17.59
N VAL A 138 -0.46 -18.14 17.79
CA VAL A 138 0.09 -18.83 18.99
C VAL A 138 0.40 -17.84 20.11
N LEU A 139 0.97 -16.68 19.79
CA LEU A 139 1.58 -15.78 20.78
C LEU A 139 0.69 -14.61 21.20
N LEU A 140 -0.32 -14.25 20.40
CA LEU A 140 -1.08 -13.02 20.62
C LEU A 140 -2.50 -13.30 21.12
N ASP A 141 -3.03 -12.38 21.91
CA ASP A 141 -4.37 -12.49 22.48
C ASP A 141 -5.42 -11.80 21.57
N SER A 142 -6.64 -12.37 21.56
CA SER A 142 -7.79 -11.77 20.89
C SER A 142 -8.54 -10.82 21.84
N HIS A 143 -9.18 -9.79 21.28
CA HIS A 143 -10.11 -8.95 22.04
C HIS A 143 -11.55 -9.33 21.67
N ARG A 144 -12.46 -9.28 22.65
CA ARG A 144 -13.89 -9.46 22.35
C ARG A 144 -14.38 -8.25 21.54
N MET A 145 -14.77 -8.49 20.30
CA MET A 145 -15.52 -7.50 19.53
C MET A 145 -17.02 -7.62 19.84
N LEU A 146 -17.69 -6.48 20.00
CA LEU A 146 -19.13 -6.45 20.18
C LEU A 146 -19.83 -6.68 18.83
N PRO A 147 -20.99 -7.35 18.83
CA PRO A 147 -21.85 -7.43 17.65
C PRO A 147 -22.27 -6.02 17.21
N SER A 148 -22.25 -5.77 15.91
CA SER A 148 -22.77 -4.51 15.33
C SER A 148 -23.89 -4.80 14.34
N GLU A 149 -24.62 -3.76 13.96
CA GLU A 149 -25.70 -3.88 12.98
C GLU A 149 -25.15 -4.34 11.62
N PRO A 150 -25.88 -5.22 10.92
CA PRO A 150 -25.45 -5.72 9.61
C PRO A 150 -25.48 -4.61 8.55
N ILE A 151 -24.46 -4.58 7.72
CA ILE A 151 -24.40 -3.70 6.55
C ILE A 151 -25.48 -4.16 5.55
N ARG A 152 -26.29 -3.23 5.07
CA ARG A 152 -27.39 -3.51 4.12
C ARG A 152 -26.88 -3.57 2.68
N ASN A 153 -27.63 -4.24 1.80
CA ASN A 153 -27.37 -4.33 0.35
C ASN A 153 -25.97 -4.89 0.00
N ILE A 154 -25.55 -5.94 0.67
CA ILE A 154 -24.30 -6.66 0.37
C ILE A 154 -24.56 -7.78 -0.65
N PRO A 155 -23.51 -8.22 -1.39
CA PRO A 155 -23.60 -9.38 -2.27
C PRO A 155 -24.07 -10.64 -1.54
N GLY A 156 -24.72 -11.56 -2.24
CA GLY A 156 -25.09 -12.85 -1.66
C GLY A 156 -23.85 -13.72 -1.35
N ARG A 157 -23.97 -14.66 -0.40
CA ARG A 157 -22.85 -15.54 0.00
C ARG A 157 -22.23 -16.33 -1.16
N LYS A 158 -23.05 -16.75 -2.15
CA LYS A 158 -22.54 -17.43 -3.37
C LYS A 158 -21.62 -16.52 -4.20
N THR A 159 -22.04 -15.28 -4.41
CA THR A 159 -21.24 -14.27 -5.10
C THR A 159 -19.97 -13.96 -4.30
N GLY A 160 -20.07 -13.83 -2.98
CA GLY A 160 -18.92 -13.64 -2.10
C GLY A 160 -17.90 -14.76 -2.22
N LEU A 161 -18.36 -16.02 -2.18
CA LEU A 161 -17.48 -17.17 -2.34
C LEU A 161 -16.80 -17.21 -3.72
N PHE A 162 -17.54 -16.90 -4.79
CA PHE A 162 -16.96 -16.81 -6.14
C PHE A 162 -15.87 -15.76 -6.24
N LEU A 163 -16.08 -14.56 -5.65
CA LEU A 163 -15.09 -13.48 -5.66
C LEU A 163 -13.83 -13.83 -4.84
N LEU A 164 -14.01 -14.47 -3.68
CA LEU A 164 -12.89 -14.97 -2.88
C LEU A 164 -12.13 -16.08 -3.60
N SER A 165 -12.83 -17.01 -4.22
CA SER A 165 -12.20 -18.06 -5.04
C SER A 165 -11.42 -17.45 -6.21
N SER A 166 -11.99 -16.43 -6.87
CA SER A 166 -11.31 -15.70 -7.94
C SER A 166 -10.05 -14.99 -7.44
N PHE A 167 -10.08 -14.39 -6.24
CA PHE A 167 -8.93 -13.76 -5.62
C PHE A 167 -7.78 -14.76 -5.43
N PHE A 168 -8.06 -15.91 -4.79
CA PHE A 168 -7.02 -16.92 -4.54
C PHE A 168 -6.57 -17.62 -5.83
N PHE A 169 -7.49 -17.85 -6.77
CA PHE A 169 -7.14 -18.41 -8.08
C PHE A 169 -6.18 -17.50 -8.84
N LEU A 170 -6.47 -16.21 -8.93
CA LEU A 170 -5.57 -15.24 -9.58
C LEU A 170 -4.24 -15.15 -8.86
N LEU A 171 -4.22 -15.15 -7.53
CA LEU A 171 -2.99 -15.09 -6.73
C LEU A 171 -2.08 -16.29 -7.02
N ALA A 172 -2.64 -17.47 -7.26
CA ALA A 172 -1.89 -18.68 -7.56
C ALA A 172 -1.59 -18.84 -9.06
N ALA A 173 -2.53 -18.49 -9.94
CA ALA A 173 -2.42 -18.74 -11.38
C ALA A 173 -1.58 -17.69 -12.12
N LEU A 174 -1.69 -16.41 -11.73
CA LEU A 174 -0.97 -15.32 -12.42
C LEU A 174 0.55 -15.51 -12.45
N PRO A 175 1.25 -15.88 -11.35
CA PRO A 175 2.69 -16.11 -11.40
C PRO A 175 3.08 -17.22 -12.41
N VAL A 176 2.28 -18.28 -12.46
CA VAL A 176 2.51 -19.41 -13.39
C VAL A 176 2.27 -18.97 -14.84
N ILE A 177 1.14 -18.33 -15.10
CA ILE A 177 0.79 -17.85 -16.44
C ILE A 177 1.81 -16.80 -16.92
N ALA A 178 2.20 -15.88 -16.06
CA ALA A 178 3.18 -14.83 -16.37
C ALA A 178 4.57 -15.42 -16.69
N SER A 179 5.00 -16.45 -15.96
CA SER A 179 6.28 -17.14 -16.20
C SER A 179 6.27 -17.93 -17.48
N LEU A 180 5.19 -18.66 -17.76
CA LEU A 180 5.07 -19.49 -18.98
C LEU A 180 4.92 -18.67 -20.25
N SER A 181 4.18 -17.55 -20.17
CA SER A 181 3.94 -16.71 -21.37
C SER A 181 5.15 -15.87 -21.78
N GLY A 182 6.07 -15.57 -20.85
CA GLY A 182 7.16 -14.62 -21.05
C GLY A 182 6.71 -13.19 -21.34
N SER A 183 5.40 -12.93 -21.37
CA SER A 183 4.80 -11.65 -21.73
C SER A 183 5.01 -10.60 -20.64
N TYR A 184 5.57 -9.44 -21.00
CA TYR A 184 5.79 -8.34 -20.07
C TYR A 184 4.48 -7.81 -19.46
N PRO A 185 3.39 -7.56 -20.22
CA PRO A 185 2.12 -7.11 -19.62
C PRO A 185 1.57 -8.06 -18.56
N LEU A 186 1.70 -9.36 -18.75
CA LEU A 186 1.25 -10.35 -17.76
C LEU A 186 2.16 -10.37 -16.53
N ARG A 187 3.48 -10.23 -16.70
CA ARG A 187 4.40 -10.10 -15.57
C ARG A 187 4.15 -8.81 -14.79
N LEU A 188 3.88 -7.71 -15.49
CA LEU A 188 3.52 -6.43 -14.87
C LEU A 188 2.22 -6.61 -14.06
N PHE A 189 1.18 -7.16 -14.67
CA PHE A 189 -0.11 -7.39 -14.00
C PHE A 189 0.05 -8.30 -12.77
N ASP A 190 0.75 -9.43 -12.89
CA ASP A 190 1.03 -10.35 -11.79
C ASP A 190 1.74 -9.66 -10.61
N SER A 191 2.81 -8.92 -10.90
CA SER A 191 3.61 -8.24 -9.88
C SER A 191 2.78 -7.22 -9.08
N PHE A 192 1.97 -6.42 -9.77
CA PHE A 192 1.11 -5.43 -9.11
C PHE A 192 -0.10 -6.06 -8.42
N TYR A 193 -0.66 -7.13 -8.97
CA TYR A 193 -1.72 -7.90 -8.31
C TYR A 193 -1.23 -8.50 -7.00
N ARG A 194 -0.07 -9.15 -6.99
CA ARG A 194 0.54 -9.71 -5.77
C ARG A 194 0.88 -8.63 -4.75
N ALA A 195 1.44 -7.50 -5.20
CA ALA A 195 1.69 -6.38 -4.30
C ALA A 195 0.39 -5.91 -3.65
N GLY A 196 -0.69 -5.68 -4.41
CA GLY A 196 -1.99 -5.28 -3.89
C GLY A 196 -2.64 -6.32 -2.97
N ALA A 197 -2.44 -7.61 -3.25
CA ALA A 197 -2.99 -8.72 -2.47
C ALA A 197 -2.27 -8.98 -1.13
N LEU A 198 -1.03 -8.52 -0.98
CA LEU A 198 -0.18 -8.81 0.19
C LEU A 198 0.09 -7.58 1.08
N VAL A 199 -0.47 -6.42 0.77
CA VAL A 199 -0.34 -5.23 1.60
C VAL A 199 -1.29 -5.31 2.79
N PHE A 200 -0.74 -5.53 3.98
CA PHE A 200 -1.48 -5.47 5.24
C PHE A 200 -1.00 -4.26 6.06
N GLY A 201 -1.86 -3.74 6.92
CA GLY A 201 -1.49 -2.72 7.92
C GLY A 201 -1.38 -1.29 7.43
N GLY A 202 -1.67 -1.00 6.16
CA GLY A 202 -1.73 0.37 5.64
C GLY A 202 -1.03 0.61 4.32
N GLY A 203 -1.33 1.76 3.69
CA GLY A 203 -0.87 2.08 2.33
C GLY A 203 0.66 2.12 2.15
N HIS A 204 1.40 2.51 3.18
CA HIS A 204 2.87 2.65 3.10
C HIS A 204 3.62 1.31 2.98
N VAL A 205 2.99 0.21 3.38
CA VAL A 205 3.55 -1.15 3.24
C VAL A 205 3.65 -1.59 1.78
N VAL A 206 2.92 -0.94 0.89
CA VAL A 206 3.05 -1.19 -0.55
C VAL A 206 4.48 -0.91 -1.05
N LEU A 207 5.24 -0.02 -0.37
CA LEU A 207 6.59 0.37 -0.77
C LEU A 207 7.54 -0.83 -0.86
N PRO A 208 7.83 -1.62 0.19
CA PRO A 208 8.74 -2.75 0.09
C PRO A 208 8.25 -3.81 -0.90
N LEU A 209 6.94 -4.05 -0.98
CA LEU A 209 6.37 -5.04 -1.88
C LEU A 209 6.52 -4.64 -3.34
N LEU A 210 6.21 -3.39 -3.71
CA LEU A 210 6.41 -2.90 -5.08
C LEU A 210 7.90 -2.81 -5.43
N GLN A 211 8.71 -2.29 -4.51
CA GLN A 211 10.14 -2.14 -4.74
C GLN A 211 10.80 -3.49 -5.08
N SER A 212 10.48 -4.54 -4.33
CA SER A 212 10.99 -5.90 -4.60
C SER A 212 10.50 -6.51 -5.91
N GLN A 213 9.42 -5.98 -6.50
CA GLN A 213 8.90 -6.43 -7.79
C GLN A 213 9.50 -5.67 -8.97
N VAL A 214 9.62 -4.34 -8.88
CA VAL A 214 9.93 -3.52 -10.06
C VAL A 214 11.42 -3.20 -10.20
N VAL A 215 12.16 -3.06 -9.09
CA VAL A 215 13.56 -2.63 -9.11
C VAL A 215 14.52 -3.76 -9.48
N PRO A 216 14.47 -4.96 -8.86
CA PRO A 216 15.35 -6.07 -9.23
C PRO A 216 15.13 -6.57 -10.65
N ASN A 217 13.91 -6.40 -11.18
CA ASN A 217 13.59 -6.73 -12.57
C ASN A 217 14.08 -5.68 -13.59
N GLY A 218 14.68 -4.58 -13.13
CA GLY A 218 15.15 -3.49 -13.99
C GLY A 218 14.04 -2.69 -14.67
N TRP A 219 12.79 -2.82 -14.22
CA TRP A 219 11.66 -2.07 -14.81
C TRP A 219 11.69 -0.60 -14.43
N VAL A 220 12.13 -0.32 -13.21
CA VAL A 220 12.25 1.03 -12.66
C VAL A 220 13.52 1.08 -11.80
N SER A 221 14.30 2.16 -11.90
CA SER A 221 15.46 2.36 -11.03
C SER A 221 15.04 2.72 -9.60
N ASN A 222 15.91 2.50 -8.59
CA ASN A 222 15.65 2.94 -7.21
C ASN A 222 15.39 4.45 -7.14
N SER A 223 16.09 5.23 -7.97
CA SER A 223 15.94 6.69 -8.02
C SER A 223 14.55 7.11 -8.48
N GLU A 224 14.07 6.51 -9.57
CA GLU A 224 12.72 6.75 -10.10
C GLU A 224 11.65 6.28 -9.10
N PHE A 225 11.86 5.11 -8.52
CA PHE A 225 10.94 4.55 -7.54
C PHE A 225 10.73 5.50 -6.34
N LEU A 226 11.82 5.99 -5.73
CA LEU A 226 11.74 6.87 -4.56
C LEU A 226 11.22 8.27 -4.91
N ALA A 227 11.61 8.82 -6.05
CA ALA A 227 11.09 10.10 -6.52
C ALA A 227 9.58 10.02 -6.79
N GLY A 228 9.11 8.96 -7.47
CA GLY A 228 7.69 8.72 -7.69
C GLY A 228 6.91 8.49 -6.41
N TYR A 229 7.50 7.77 -5.43
CA TYR A 229 6.87 7.59 -4.13
C TYR A 229 6.72 8.92 -3.38
N GLY A 230 7.75 9.78 -3.40
CA GLY A 230 7.68 11.14 -2.86
C GLY A 230 6.62 11.99 -3.56
N ALA A 231 6.56 11.93 -4.89
CA ALA A 231 5.54 12.64 -5.66
C ALA A 231 4.12 12.17 -5.33
N ALA A 232 3.92 10.86 -5.12
CA ALA A 232 2.63 10.30 -4.71
C ALA A 232 2.14 10.84 -3.37
N GLN A 233 3.03 11.30 -2.48
CA GLN A 233 2.66 11.94 -1.22
C GLN A 233 2.19 13.41 -1.39
N ALA A 234 2.53 14.05 -2.51
CA ALA A 234 2.09 15.40 -2.83
C ALA A 234 0.67 15.43 -3.40
N VAL A 235 0.21 14.32 -3.96
CA VAL A 235 -1.07 14.24 -4.67
C VAL A 235 -2.16 13.75 -3.71
N PRO A 236 -3.31 14.45 -3.62
CA PRO A 236 -4.43 13.98 -2.80
C PRO A 236 -5.07 12.73 -3.44
N GLY A 237 -5.12 11.63 -2.70
CA GLY A 237 -5.69 10.37 -3.18
C GLY A 237 -5.10 9.15 -2.47
N PRO A 238 -5.46 7.94 -2.89
CA PRO A 238 -4.91 6.74 -2.30
C PRO A 238 -3.46 6.53 -2.75
N LEU A 239 -2.56 6.20 -1.81
CA LEU A 239 -1.14 5.99 -2.12
C LEU A 239 -0.90 4.91 -3.19
N PHE A 240 -1.82 3.97 -3.35
CA PHE A 240 -1.76 2.93 -4.38
C PHE A 240 -1.80 3.47 -5.82
N THR A 241 -2.18 4.73 -6.04
CA THR A 241 -2.04 5.40 -7.35
C THR A 241 -0.58 5.55 -7.78
N PHE A 242 0.36 5.40 -6.87
CA PHE A 242 1.78 5.25 -7.18
C PHE A 242 2.06 4.13 -8.20
N ALA A 243 1.23 3.08 -8.23
CA ALA A 243 1.29 2.04 -9.25
C ALA A 243 1.14 2.59 -10.68
N ALA A 244 0.30 3.61 -10.87
CA ALA A 244 0.13 4.26 -12.17
C ALA A 244 1.43 4.96 -12.64
N PHE A 245 2.13 5.64 -11.73
CA PHE A 245 3.45 6.20 -12.03
C PHE A 245 4.43 5.11 -12.43
N LEU A 246 4.55 4.04 -11.63
CA LEU A 246 5.48 2.95 -11.90
C LEU A 246 5.22 2.27 -13.26
N GLY A 247 3.94 2.02 -13.58
CA GLY A 247 3.56 1.49 -14.88
C GLY A 247 3.86 2.44 -16.04
N ALA A 248 3.76 3.78 -15.79
CA ALA A 248 4.05 4.78 -16.80
C ALA A 248 5.54 4.89 -17.13
N VAL A 249 6.42 4.86 -16.11
CA VAL A 249 7.89 5.01 -16.29
C VAL A 249 8.60 3.70 -16.57
N SER A 250 7.90 2.58 -16.51
CA SER A 250 8.50 1.25 -16.66
C SER A 250 9.21 1.09 -18.02
N SER A 251 10.39 0.48 -18.01
CA SER A 251 11.21 0.24 -19.20
C SER A 251 10.64 -0.80 -20.16
N GLY A 252 9.65 -1.59 -19.71
CA GLY A 252 9.02 -2.63 -20.53
C GLY A 252 7.91 -2.09 -21.44
N THR A 253 7.53 -2.87 -22.46
CA THR A 253 6.44 -2.53 -23.38
C THR A 253 5.22 -3.42 -23.12
N PRO A 254 4.03 -2.86 -22.85
CA PRO A 254 3.66 -1.42 -22.92
C PRO A 254 4.04 -0.64 -21.65
N SER A 255 4.44 0.62 -21.82
CA SER A 255 4.64 1.63 -20.78
C SER A 255 3.67 2.81 -20.97
N GLY A 256 3.97 3.97 -20.41
CA GLY A 256 3.13 5.17 -20.54
C GLY A 256 1.70 4.93 -20.00
N TRP A 257 0.70 5.42 -20.72
CA TRP A 257 -0.71 5.29 -20.32
C TRP A 257 -1.16 3.83 -20.18
N THR A 258 -0.74 2.96 -21.09
CA THR A 258 -1.13 1.55 -21.09
C THR A 258 -0.49 0.79 -19.93
N GLY A 259 0.81 0.99 -19.70
CA GLY A 259 1.50 0.40 -18.54
C GLY A 259 0.90 0.88 -17.22
N ALA A 260 0.59 2.17 -17.13
CA ALA A 260 -0.08 2.76 -15.96
C ALA A 260 -1.46 2.14 -15.71
N ALA A 261 -2.27 1.98 -16.74
CA ALA A 261 -3.61 1.38 -16.63
C ALA A 261 -3.53 -0.08 -16.16
N ILE A 262 -2.62 -0.88 -16.72
CA ILE A 262 -2.38 -2.27 -16.31
C ILE A 262 -1.98 -2.33 -14.83
N ALA A 263 -0.99 -1.55 -14.41
CA ALA A 263 -0.49 -1.52 -13.04
C ALA A 263 -1.57 -1.06 -12.04
N LEU A 264 -2.33 -0.01 -12.41
CA LEU A 264 -3.40 0.55 -11.58
C LEU A 264 -4.54 -0.46 -11.38
N VAL A 265 -5.02 -1.08 -12.46
CA VAL A 265 -6.07 -2.10 -12.37
C VAL A 265 -5.58 -3.30 -11.55
N ALA A 266 -4.38 -3.78 -11.83
CA ALA A 266 -3.81 -4.94 -11.18
C ALA A 266 -3.68 -4.76 -9.65
N ILE A 267 -3.22 -3.60 -9.18
CA ILE A 267 -2.99 -3.37 -7.75
C ILE A 267 -4.29 -3.19 -6.95
N PHE A 268 -5.36 -2.67 -7.58
CA PHE A 268 -6.65 -2.47 -6.92
C PHE A 268 -7.61 -3.64 -7.06
N LEU A 269 -7.45 -4.50 -8.06
CA LEU A 269 -8.33 -5.66 -8.29
C LEU A 269 -8.44 -6.58 -7.07
N PRO A 270 -7.36 -6.92 -6.33
CA PRO A 270 -7.46 -7.68 -5.08
C PRO A 270 -8.42 -7.06 -4.09
N SER A 271 -8.40 -5.73 -3.93
CA SER A 271 -9.27 -5.00 -3.01
C SER A 271 -10.75 -5.09 -3.38
N PHE A 272 -11.08 -5.02 -4.68
CA PHE A 272 -12.46 -5.24 -5.16
C PHE A 272 -12.94 -6.65 -4.84
N LEU A 273 -12.12 -7.65 -5.14
CA LEU A 273 -12.46 -9.06 -4.93
C LEU A 273 -12.64 -9.37 -3.44
N LEU A 274 -11.74 -8.84 -2.60
CA LEU A 274 -11.76 -9.07 -1.15
C LEU A 274 -12.91 -8.33 -0.46
N VAL A 275 -13.11 -7.05 -0.74
CA VAL A 275 -14.18 -6.26 -0.11
C VAL A 275 -15.54 -6.86 -0.45
N ALA A 276 -15.84 -7.06 -1.73
CA ALA A 276 -17.11 -7.62 -2.15
C ALA A 276 -17.27 -9.10 -1.76
N GLY A 277 -16.17 -9.84 -1.70
CA GLY A 277 -16.13 -11.26 -1.36
C GLY A 277 -16.33 -11.54 0.13
N ILE A 278 -15.73 -10.71 1.00
CA ILE A 278 -15.74 -10.93 2.46
C ILE A 278 -16.97 -10.33 3.16
N LEU A 279 -17.50 -9.23 2.64
CA LEU A 279 -18.66 -8.55 3.24
C LEU A 279 -19.79 -9.49 3.66
N PRO A 280 -20.21 -10.49 2.84
CA PRO A 280 -21.28 -11.43 3.23
C PRO A 280 -20.96 -12.31 4.44
N PHE A 281 -19.68 -12.45 4.78
CA PHE A 281 -19.17 -13.30 5.86
C PHE A 281 -18.61 -12.50 7.03
N TRP A 282 -18.53 -11.16 6.91
CA TRP A 282 -17.83 -10.33 7.87
C TRP A 282 -18.37 -10.45 9.29
N ASN A 283 -19.70 -10.49 9.46
CA ASN A 283 -20.31 -10.61 10.78
C ASN A 283 -19.92 -11.90 11.50
N ASP A 284 -19.71 -12.99 10.75
CA ASP A 284 -19.27 -14.26 11.30
C ASP A 284 -17.74 -14.22 11.58
N LEU A 285 -16.95 -13.76 10.63
CA LEU A 285 -15.48 -13.79 10.67
C LEU A 285 -14.86 -12.89 11.76
N ARG A 286 -15.41 -11.69 11.98
CA ARG A 286 -14.86 -10.73 12.96
C ARG A 286 -14.93 -11.25 14.41
N LEU A 287 -15.85 -12.16 14.69
CA LEU A 287 -16.05 -12.75 16.02
C LEU A 287 -15.11 -13.94 16.27
N ILE A 288 -14.39 -14.41 15.25
CA ILE A 288 -13.48 -15.58 15.36
C ILE A 288 -12.15 -15.14 15.97
N PRO A 289 -11.83 -15.54 17.23
CA PRO A 289 -10.59 -15.12 17.89
C PRO A 289 -9.30 -15.46 17.12
N PRO A 290 -9.15 -16.64 16.50
CA PRO A 290 -7.99 -16.94 15.66
C PRO A 290 -7.73 -15.94 14.54
N VAL A 291 -8.77 -15.45 13.87
CA VAL A 291 -8.66 -14.46 12.76
C VAL A 291 -8.02 -13.16 13.28
N GLN A 292 -8.47 -12.68 14.43
CA GLN A 292 -7.91 -11.48 15.06
C GLN A 292 -6.44 -11.65 15.43
N ARG A 293 -6.06 -12.81 15.97
CA ARG A 293 -4.67 -13.12 16.35
C ARG A 293 -3.76 -13.16 15.13
N ILE A 294 -4.19 -13.85 14.06
CA ILE A 294 -3.46 -13.90 12.79
C ILE A 294 -3.21 -12.48 12.24
N MET A 295 -4.23 -11.63 12.21
CA MET A 295 -4.10 -10.26 11.69
C MET A 295 -3.15 -9.41 12.52
N LYS A 296 -3.19 -9.51 13.86
CA LYS A 296 -2.24 -8.82 14.73
C LYS A 296 -0.79 -9.25 14.45
N GLY A 297 -0.56 -10.55 14.24
CA GLY A 297 0.75 -11.09 13.90
C GLY A 297 1.24 -10.62 12.53
N ILE A 298 0.39 -10.66 11.51
CA ILE A 298 0.69 -10.14 10.17
C ILE A 298 1.07 -8.65 10.26
N ASN A 299 0.28 -7.82 10.95
CA ASN A 299 0.56 -6.39 11.08
C ASN A 299 1.90 -6.11 11.77
N SER A 300 2.29 -6.93 12.77
CA SER A 300 3.61 -6.83 13.40
C SER A 300 4.75 -7.20 12.44
N ALA A 301 4.58 -8.29 11.69
CA ALA A 301 5.57 -8.73 10.70
C ALA A 301 5.75 -7.71 9.57
N VAL A 302 4.66 -7.13 9.11
CA VAL A 302 4.63 -6.10 8.06
C VAL A 302 5.30 -4.81 8.52
N LEU A 303 5.15 -4.40 9.79
CA LEU A 303 5.94 -3.31 10.36
C LEU A 303 7.44 -3.58 10.23
N GLY A 304 7.88 -4.82 10.48
CA GLY A 304 9.27 -5.25 10.28
C GLY A 304 9.73 -5.10 8.83
N LEU A 305 8.90 -5.50 7.86
CA LEU A 305 9.19 -5.27 6.43
C LEU A 305 9.35 -3.79 6.10
N LEU A 306 8.51 -2.93 6.67
CA LEU A 306 8.59 -1.49 6.45
C LEU A 306 9.86 -0.88 7.07
N ILE A 307 10.26 -1.35 8.26
CA ILE A 307 11.54 -0.95 8.90
C ILE A 307 12.73 -1.37 8.05
N ALA A 308 12.73 -2.60 7.50
CA ALA A 308 13.77 -3.07 6.61
C ALA A 308 13.88 -2.20 5.34
N ALA A 309 12.75 -1.90 4.70
CA ALA A 309 12.71 -1.04 3.52
C ALA A 309 13.11 0.41 3.83
N PHE A 310 12.81 0.91 5.01
CA PHE A 310 13.27 2.23 5.46
C PHE A 310 14.79 2.30 5.51
N TRP A 311 15.44 1.30 6.07
CA TRP A 311 16.90 1.21 6.07
C TRP A 311 17.44 1.09 4.64
N ASN A 312 17.03 0.07 3.92
CA ASN A 312 17.46 -0.21 2.55
C ASN A 312 16.22 -0.58 1.71
N PRO A 313 15.86 0.20 0.66
CA PRO A 313 16.67 1.23 -0.01
C PRO A 313 16.41 2.68 0.40
N VAL A 314 15.40 2.99 1.24
CA VAL A 314 14.93 4.37 1.40
C VAL A 314 16.03 5.30 1.93
N CYS A 315 16.64 4.97 3.06
CA CYS A 315 17.75 5.78 3.59
C CYS A 315 19.00 5.69 2.72
N THR A 316 19.44 4.47 2.36
CA THR A 316 20.69 4.25 1.63
C THR A 316 20.72 4.88 0.22
N SER A 317 19.55 5.03 -0.43
CA SER A 317 19.47 5.63 -1.77
C SER A 317 19.17 7.14 -1.77
N SER A 318 18.66 7.66 -0.65
CA SER A 318 18.24 9.07 -0.56
C SER A 318 19.23 9.94 0.18
N ILE A 319 19.83 9.43 1.24
CA ILE A 319 20.74 10.19 2.12
C ILE A 319 22.17 10.06 1.58
N ARG A 320 22.79 11.19 1.21
CA ARG A 320 24.14 11.27 0.66
C ARG A 320 25.05 12.18 1.47
N SER A 321 24.46 13.11 2.23
CA SER A 321 25.15 14.13 3.00
C SER A 321 24.50 14.33 4.37
N GLU A 322 25.22 14.98 5.27
CA GLU A 322 24.68 15.38 6.57
C GLU A 322 23.49 16.33 6.42
N PHE A 323 23.52 17.15 5.37
CA PHE A 323 22.42 18.08 5.07
C PHE A 323 21.15 17.35 4.66
N ASP A 324 21.25 16.25 3.93
CA ASP A 324 20.11 15.40 3.59
C ASP A 324 19.44 14.85 4.86
N VAL A 325 20.24 14.46 5.85
CA VAL A 325 19.73 14.01 7.16
C VAL A 325 18.95 15.13 7.84
N MET A 326 19.53 16.35 7.88
CA MET A 326 18.88 17.50 8.50
C MET A 326 17.56 17.85 7.79
N LEU A 327 17.53 17.85 6.46
CA LEU A 327 16.35 18.17 5.69
C LEU A 327 15.26 17.08 5.82
N ALA A 328 15.65 15.81 5.81
CA ALA A 328 14.72 14.70 6.05
C ALA A 328 14.15 14.73 7.47
N ALA A 329 14.98 15.03 8.49
CA ALA A 329 14.53 15.18 9.86
C ALA A 329 13.59 16.37 10.03
N ALA A 330 13.88 17.51 9.40
CA ALA A 330 13.00 18.69 9.40
C ALA A 330 11.66 18.34 8.72
N ALA A 331 11.68 17.68 7.57
CA ALA A 331 10.48 17.21 6.89
C ALA A 331 9.66 16.26 7.77
N PHE A 332 10.31 15.32 8.48
CA PHE A 332 9.64 14.43 9.42
C PHE A 332 8.93 15.19 10.56
N LEU A 333 9.59 16.17 11.16
CA LEU A 333 8.99 17.01 12.22
C LEU A 333 7.81 17.83 11.69
N LEU A 334 7.91 18.35 10.47
CA LEU A 334 6.83 19.09 9.83
C LEU A 334 5.63 18.18 9.51
N LEU A 335 5.85 16.93 9.10
CA LEU A 335 4.80 15.95 8.85
C LEU A 335 3.97 15.61 10.10
N LEU A 336 4.49 15.85 11.29
CA LEU A 336 3.73 15.67 12.54
C LEU A 336 2.65 16.76 12.75
N LYS A 337 2.76 17.88 12.04
CA LYS A 337 1.89 19.06 12.21
C LYS A 337 1.20 19.52 10.92
N LEU A 338 1.81 19.28 9.78
CA LEU A 338 1.36 19.76 8.48
C LEU A 338 0.91 18.61 7.56
N PRO A 339 0.03 18.88 6.60
CA PRO A 339 -0.39 17.87 5.61
C PRO A 339 0.78 17.51 4.69
N SER A 340 0.82 16.24 4.25
CA SER A 340 1.95 15.69 3.46
C SER A 340 2.28 16.52 2.23
N TRP A 341 1.28 16.99 1.48
CA TRP A 341 1.50 17.78 0.26
C TRP A 341 2.28 19.08 0.53
N ALA A 342 2.03 19.74 1.65
CA ALA A 342 2.73 20.98 2.00
C ALA A 342 4.20 20.72 2.35
N VAL A 343 4.45 19.60 3.07
CA VAL A 343 5.83 19.19 3.43
C VAL A 343 6.59 18.74 2.17
N VAL A 344 5.93 18.02 1.24
CA VAL A 344 6.56 17.66 -0.04
C VAL A 344 6.98 18.89 -0.80
N LEU A 345 6.06 19.85 -1.01
CA LEU A 345 6.36 21.07 -1.75
C LEU A 345 7.49 21.86 -1.10
N SER A 346 7.45 22.08 0.22
CA SER A 346 8.50 22.83 0.92
C SER A 346 9.87 22.16 0.84
N THR A 347 9.94 20.84 1.05
CA THR A 347 11.21 20.09 0.97
C THR A 347 11.79 20.10 -0.42
N VAL A 348 10.94 19.90 -1.43
CA VAL A 348 11.35 19.95 -2.85
C VAL A 348 11.86 21.34 -3.23
N LEU A 349 11.17 22.40 -2.81
CA LEU A 349 11.60 23.79 -3.04
C LEU A 349 12.97 24.07 -2.39
N ILE A 350 13.15 23.67 -1.12
CA ILE A 350 14.44 23.84 -0.42
C ILE A 350 15.54 23.10 -1.16
N ALA A 351 15.33 21.83 -1.51
CA ALA A 351 16.32 21.03 -2.23
C ALA A 351 16.66 21.63 -3.60
N GLY A 352 15.67 22.19 -4.33
CA GLY A 352 15.86 22.83 -5.62
C GLY A 352 16.63 24.14 -5.53
N ILE A 353 16.34 25.00 -4.54
CA ILE A 353 17.02 26.30 -4.34
C ILE A 353 18.49 26.12 -3.96
N PHE A 354 18.76 25.22 -3.02
CA PHE A 354 20.10 25.00 -2.52
C PHE A 354 20.94 24.04 -3.39
N LYS A 355 20.36 23.47 -4.47
CA LYS A 355 21.01 22.58 -5.45
C LYS A 355 21.73 21.39 -4.82
N PHE A 356 21.07 20.71 -3.90
CA PHE A 356 21.60 19.48 -3.26
C PHE A 356 21.58 18.27 -4.19
#